data_0c28152a5c82488cb6ff4b5001c3a586
#
_entry.id   0c28152a5c82488cb6ff4b5001c3a586
#
_cell.length_a   1.000
_cell.length_b   1.000
_cell.length_c   1.000
_cell.angle_alpha   90.00
_cell.angle_beta   90.00
_cell.angle_gamma   90.00
#
_symmetry.space_group_name_H-M   'P 1'
#
loop_
_entity.id
_entity.type
_entity.pdbx_description
1 polymer ?
#
loop_
_entity_poly.entity_id
_entity_poly.type
_entity_poly.pdbx_seq_one_letter_code
_entity_poly.pdbx_strand_id
1 'polypeptide(L)'
;MIYPIMSTSFDSNCYIIKSKKAALIDSGIDPTKILKKINELDTGIDFLINTHCHYDHIAGDLRIKEETNAKICVHKIDAEVMEGNNKEETLSDLFGCKFSGIKIDLRLIDGQIIDLGKIKLEVIHTPGHTRGSICLYEPESKSLFSGDTIFSDGIGRTDLPGGNDADLKKSLERLLNLYRSSGVEEIYPGHGPIGNGDDIEKIYHAYF
;
A
#
# COMPACT_ATOMS: atom_id res chain seq x y z
N MET A 1 5.11 -14.11 -8.34
CA MET A 1 3.68 -14.53 -8.27
C MET A 1 2.97 -13.68 -7.23
N ILE A 2 1.84 -13.08 -7.56
CA ILE A 2 1.04 -12.21 -6.68
C ILE A 2 -0.16 -13.01 -6.18
N TYR A 3 -0.45 -12.93 -4.88
CA TYR A 3 -1.58 -13.59 -4.23
C TYR A 3 -2.43 -12.55 -3.49
N PRO A 4 -3.56 -12.13 -4.08
CA PRO A 4 -4.48 -11.19 -3.46
C PRO A 4 -5.19 -11.81 -2.24
N ILE A 5 -5.39 -11.01 -1.21
CA ILE A 5 -6.23 -11.28 -0.05
C ILE A 5 -7.23 -10.14 0.03
N MET A 6 -8.38 -10.34 -0.62
CA MET A 6 -9.38 -9.29 -0.78
C MET A 6 -10.18 -9.09 0.49
N SER A 7 -10.38 -7.84 0.86
CA SER A 7 -11.26 -7.46 1.95
C SER A 7 -12.73 -7.45 1.51
N THR A 8 -13.63 -7.69 2.45
CA THR A 8 -15.09 -7.64 2.24
C THR A 8 -15.77 -6.57 3.09
N SER A 9 -15.00 -5.73 3.79
CA SER A 9 -15.51 -4.73 4.74
C SER A 9 -14.62 -3.48 4.75
N PHE A 10 -14.57 -2.76 5.85
CA PHE A 10 -13.73 -1.58 6.05
C PHE A 10 -12.22 -1.87 6.21
N ASP A 11 -11.82 -3.10 6.01
CA ASP A 11 -10.43 -3.55 6.05
C ASP A 11 -9.76 -3.35 4.68
N SER A 12 -8.45 -3.24 4.64
CA SER A 12 -7.72 -3.10 3.37
C SER A 12 -7.54 -4.43 2.65
N ASN A 13 -7.42 -4.38 1.34
CA ASN A 13 -6.87 -5.47 0.55
C ASN A 13 -5.38 -5.63 0.86
N CYS A 14 -4.92 -6.87 0.90
CA CYS A 14 -3.51 -7.19 1.14
C CYS A 14 -2.99 -8.08 0.01
N TYR A 15 -1.69 -7.99 -0.28
CA TYR A 15 -1.11 -8.73 -1.39
C TYR A 15 0.20 -9.39 -0.99
N ILE A 16 0.27 -10.72 -1.11
CA ILE A 16 1.54 -11.45 -0.93
C ILE A 16 2.22 -11.57 -2.30
N ILE A 17 3.46 -11.11 -2.37
CA ILE A 17 4.31 -11.25 -3.55
C ILE A 17 5.41 -12.25 -3.22
N LYS A 18 5.36 -13.43 -3.87
CA LYS A 18 6.33 -14.51 -3.67
C LYS A 18 7.35 -14.56 -4.82
N SER A 19 8.63 -14.42 -4.46
CA SER A 19 9.79 -14.56 -5.34
C SER A 19 10.90 -15.31 -4.58
N LYS A 20 12.19 -14.95 -4.74
CA LYS A 20 13.28 -15.44 -3.86
C LYS A 20 13.11 -14.93 -2.43
N LYS A 21 12.68 -13.68 -2.32
CA LYS A 21 12.16 -13.09 -1.10
C LYS A 21 10.67 -12.88 -1.26
N ALA A 22 9.94 -12.78 -0.17
CA ALA A 22 8.53 -12.49 -0.21
C ALA A 22 8.23 -11.12 0.44
N ALA A 23 7.28 -10.41 -0.14
CA ALA A 23 6.73 -9.19 0.44
C ALA A 23 5.23 -9.36 0.69
N LEU A 24 4.75 -8.74 1.77
CA LEU A 24 3.35 -8.46 2.02
C LEU A 24 3.13 -6.97 1.82
N ILE A 25 2.14 -6.58 1.04
CA ILE A 25 1.69 -5.20 0.89
C ILE A 25 0.44 -5.04 1.72
N ASP A 26 0.49 -4.14 2.68
CA ASP A 26 -0.48 -3.86 3.73
C ASP A 26 -0.84 -5.08 4.59
N SER A 27 -1.30 -4.85 5.81
CA SER A 27 -1.57 -5.93 6.77
C SER A 27 -3.02 -6.02 7.22
N GLY A 28 -3.83 -5.03 6.85
CA GLY A 28 -5.22 -4.96 7.25
C GLY A 28 -5.42 -4.80 8.77
N ILE A 29 -6.67 -4.93 9.20
CA ILE A 29 -7.07 -4.91 10.61
C ILE A 29 -6.95 -6.32 11.22
N ASP A 30 -7.41 -7.34 10.48
CA ASP A 30 -7.34 -8.73 10.91
C ASP A 30 -6.34 -9.55 10.08
N PRO A 31 -5.12 -9.79 10.59
CA PRO A 31 -4.09 -10.53 9.88
C PRO A 31 -4.33 -12.04 9.81
N THR A 32 -5.43 -12.57 10.37
CA THR A 32 -5.69 -14.02 10.44
C THR A 32 -5.72 -14.67 9.06
N LYS A 33 -6.39 -14.02 8.08
CA LYS A 33 -6.44 -14.51 6.70
C LYS A 33 -5.06 -14.49 6.03
N ILE A 34 -4.27 -13.45 6.34
CA ILE A 34 -2.90 -13.29 5.82
C ILE A 34 -2.01 -14.40 6.35
N LEU A 35 -1.99 -14.62 7.67
CA LEU A 35 -1.20 -15.69 8.31
C LEU A 35 -1.58 -17.07 7.79
N LYS A 36 -2.89 -17.33 7.63
CA LYS A 36 -3.36 -18.55 7.00
C LYS A 36 -2.80 -18.71 5.59
N LYS A 37 -2.84 -17.64 4.78
CA LYS A 37 -2.34 -17.66 3.40
C LYS A 37 -0.83 -17.86 3.34
N ILE A 38 -0.06 -17.24 4.23
CA ILE A 38 1.39 -17.44 4.36
C ILE A 38 1.70 -18.91 4.60
N ASN A 39 0.97 -19.55 5.53
CA ASN A 39 1.13 -20.97 5.83
C ASN A 39 0.73 -21.88 4.64
N GLU A 40 -0.37 -21.59 3.95
CA GLU A 40 -0.80 -22.33 2.74
C GLU A 40 0.24 -22.25 1.62
N LEU A 41 0.91 -21.12 1.49
CA LEU A 41 1.94 -20.89 0.47
C LEU A 41 3.31 -21.47 0.86
N ASP A 42 3.48 -21.96 2.09
CA ASP A 42 4.76 -22.37 2.65
C ASP A 42 5.84 -21.33 2.36
N THR A 43 5.64 -20.11 2.84
CA THR A 43 6.54 -18.98 2.59
C THR A 43 6.74 -18.16 3.86
N GLY A 44 7.94 -17.56 4.00
CA GLY A 44 8.14 -16.47 4.95
C GLY A 44 7.70 -15.13 4.35
N ILE A 45 7.80 -14.06 5.14
CA ILE A 45 7.70 -12.69 4.66
C ILE A 45 8.98 -11.94 5.05
N ASP A 46 9.72 -11.45 4.08
CA ASP A 46 10.94 -10.66 4.32
C ASP A 46 10.62 -9.19 4.55
N PHE A 47 9.63 -8.68 3.82
CA PHE A 47 9.21 -7.28 3.88
C PHE A 47 7.70 -7.17 4.04
N LEU A 48 7.25 -6.40 5.02
CA LEU A 48 5.89 -5.90 5.16
C LEU A 48 5.92 -4.44 4.74
N ILE A 49 5.31 -4.11 3.61
CA ILE A 49 5.38 -2.80 2.97
C ILE A 49 4.02 -2.13 3.10
N ASN A 50 3.94 -1.06 3.86
CA ASN A 50 2.70 -0.31 4.00
C ASN A 50 2.64 0.79 2.94
N THR A 51 1.53 0.83 2.23
CA THR A 51 1.27 1.86 1.21
C THR A 51 1.11 3.23 1.84
N HIS A 52 0.55 3.29 3.05
CA HIS A 52 0.38 4.51 3.84
C HIS A 52 0.08 4.17 5.31
N CYS A 53 -0.13 5.18 6.16
CA CYS A 53 -0.19 5.02 7.61
C CYS A 53 -1.59 4.83 8.20
N HIS A 54 -2.67 4.72 7.41
CA HIS A 54 -4.01 4.54 7.96
C HIS A 54 -4.19 3.18 8.64
N TYR A 55 -4.96 3.17 9.72
CA TYR A 55 -5.06 2.05 10.65
C TYR A 55 -5.54 0.76 9.99
N ASP A 56 -6.47 0.85 9.06
CA ASP A 56 -7.00 -0.29 8.30
C ASP A 56 -5.98 -0.93 7.34
N HIS A 57 -4.83 -0.30 7.15
CA HIS A 57 -3.70 -0.84 6.38
C HIS A 57 -2.58 -1.40 7.26
N ILE A 58 -2.44 -0.91 8.51
CA ILE A 58 -1.27 -1.16 9.35
C ILE A 58 -1.57 -1.91 10.66
N ALA A 59 -2.84 -2.11 11.00
CA ALA A 59 -3.22 -2.66 12.31
C ALA A 59 -2.67 -4.08 12.56
N GLY A 60 -2.50 -4.87 11.50
CA GLY A 60 -1.93 -6.21 11.55
C GLY A 60 -0.40 -6.27 11.64
N ASP A 61 0.31 -5.16 11.45
CA ASP A 61 1.77 -5.11 11.28
C ASP A 61 2.53 -5.81 12.39
N LEU A 62 2.24 -5.48 13.64
CA LEU A 62 2.95 -6.05 14.78
C LEU A 62 2.74 -7.56 14.87
N ARG A 63 1.53 -8.04 14.58
CA ARG A 63 1.22 -9.46 14.59
C ARG A 63 1.92 -10.20 13.44
N ILE A 64 1.92 -9.64 12.23
CA ILE A 64 2.65 -10.20 11.09
C ILE A 64 4.15 -10.23 11.39
N LYS A 65 4.70 -9.15 11.93
CA LYS A 65 6.13 -9.10 12.29
C LYS A 65 6.48 -10.13 13.35
N GLU A 66 5.66 -10.32 14.37
CA GLU A 66 5.86 -11.32 15.43
C GLU A 66 5.94 -12.74 14.86
N GLU A 67 5.05 -13.08 13.92
CA GLU A 67 4.94 -14.43 13.34
C GLU A 67 5.97 -14.70 12.22
N THR A 68 6.42 -13.66 11.50
CA THR A 68 7.26 -13.86 10.31
C THR A 68 8.66 -13.26 10.43
N ASN A 69 8.87 -12.38 11.41
CA ASN A 69 10.08 -11.54 11.53
C ASN A 69 10.31 -10.61 10.33
N ALA A 70 9.23 -10.25 9.61
CA ALA A 70 9.26 -9.32 8.49
C ALA A 70 9.80 -7.95 8.90
N LYS A 71 10.48 -7.28 7.98
CA LYS A 71 10.85 -5.87 8.14
C LYS A 71 9.68 -4.98 7.75
N ILE A 72 9.20 -4.15 8.68
CA ILE A 72 8.16 -3.16 8.40
C ILE A 72 8.78 -1.99 7.64
N CYS A 73 8.22 -1.72 6.46
CA CYS A 73 8.69 -0.71 5.51
C CYS A 73 7.53 0.23 5.18
N VAL A 74 7.77 1.53 5.21
CA VAL A 74 6.79 2.56 4.83
C VAL A 74 7.55 3.81 4.37
N HIS A 75 6.90 4.69 3.63
CA HIS A 75 7.52 5.96 3.24
C HIS A 75 7.97 6.77 4.46
N LYS A 76 9.13 7.45 4.35
CA LYS A 76 9.76 8.17 5.47
C LYS A 76 8.83 9.17 6.18
N ILE A 77 7.89 9.78 5.48
CA ILE A 77 6.94 10.74 6.05
C ILE A 77 5.91 10.02 6.93
N ASP A 78 5.29 8.96 6.43
CA ASP A 78 4.33 8.18 7.19
C ASP A 78 4.99 7.37 8.32
N ALA A 79 6.28 7.06 8.20
CA ALA A 79 7.07 6.48 9.29
C ALA A 79 7.06 7.37 10.55
N GLU A 80 7.16 8.70 10.39
CA GLU A 80 7.11 9.64 11.50
C GLU A 80 5.73 9.65 12.18
N VAL A 81 4.66 9.50 11.39
CA VAL A 81 3.28 9.38 11.89
C VAL A 81 3.12 8.10 12.70
N MET A 82 3.57 6.96 12.14
CA MET A 82 3.43 5.65 12.77
C MET A 82 4.26 5.51 14.04
N GLU A 83 5.53 5.94 14.02
CA GLU A 83 6.42 5.90 15.19
C GLU A 83 6.03 6.94 16.26
N GLY A 84 5.52 8.10 15.83
CA GLY A 84 5.08 9.20 16.70
C GLY A 84 3.77 8.96 17.44
N ASN A 85 3.11 7.80 17.24
CA ASN A 85 1.80 7.51 17.83
C ASN A 85 0.75 8.58 17.49
N ASN A 86 0.78 9.10 16.26
CA ASN A 86 -0.17 10.12 15.80
C ASN A 86 -1.51 9.47 15.41
N LYS A 87 -2.43 9.39 16.37
CA LYS A 87 -3.72 8.73 16.21
C LYS A 87 -4.65 9.45 15.24
N GLU A 88 -4.50 10.75 15.11
CA GLU A 88 -5.29 11.56 14.21
C GLU A 88 -4.94 11.23 12.75
N GLU A 89 -3.66 11.23 12.39
CA GLU A 89 -3.23 10.92 11.02
C GLU A 89 -3.29 9.41 10.71
N THR A 90 -3.17 8.52 11.70
CA THR A 90 -3.40 7.09 11.48
C THR A 90 -4.87 6.70 11.46
N LEU A 91 -5.77 7.60 11.85
CA LEU A 91 -7.21 7.36 11.99
C LEU A 91 -7.58 6.27 13.01
N SER A 92 -6.64 5.83 13.86
CA SER A 92 -6.87 4.72 14.79
C SER A 92 -8.01 4.95 15.77
N ASP A 93 -8.28 6.20 16.14
CA ASP A 93 -9.40 6.57 17.01
C ASP A 93 -10.77 6.32 16.34
N LEU A 94 -10.87 6.38 15.00
CA LEU A 94 -12.12 6.06 14.27
C LEU A 94 -12.48 4.58 14.38
N PHE A 95 -11.47 3.72 14.55
CA PHE A 95 -11.66 2.28 14.75
C PHE A 95 -11.81 1.90 16.24
N GLY A 96 -11.80 2.90 17.15
CA GLY A 96 -11.88 2.66 18.59
C GLY A 96 -10.68 1.89 19.16
N CYS A 97 -9.56 1.90 18.49
CA CYS A 97 -8.39 1.12 18.82
C CYS A 97 -7.31 1.93 19.53
N LYS A 98 -6.60 1.28 20.45
CA LYS A 98 -5.40 1.86 21.07
C LYS A 98 -4.22 1.68 20.15
N PHE A 99 -3.80 2.75 19.49
CA PHE A 99 -2.55 2.76 18.72
C PHE A 99 -1.41 3.24 19.64
N SER A 100 -0.33 2.48 19.70
CA SER A 100 0.82 2.77 20.59
C SER A 100 2.11 3.09 19.82
N GLY A 101 1.98 3.30 18.51
CA GLY A 101 3.11 3.47 17.59
C GLY A 101 3.69 2.13 17.12
N ILE A 102 4.30 2.18 15.94
CA ILE A 102 4.93 1.02 15.29
C ILE A 102 6.36 1.41 14.91
N LYS A 103 7.33 0.64 15.38
CA LYS A 103 8.73 0.85 15.00
C LYS A 103 8.95 0.42 13.55
N ILE A 104 9.46 1.34 12.73
CA ILE A 104 9.74 1.11 11.32
C ILE A 104 11.18 0.62 11.14
N ASP A 105 11.36 -0.48 10.38
CA ASP A 105 12.68 -1.05 10.11
C ASP A 105 13.33 -0.43 8.86
N LEU A 106 12.53 -0.01 7.88
CA LEU A 106 13.03 0.61 6.65
C LEU A 106 12.13 1.77 6.19
N ARG A 107 12.71 2.96 6.15
CA ARG A 107 12.03 4.15 5.62
C ARG A 107 12.26 4.25 4.12
N LEU A 108 11.18 4.15 3.37
CA LEU A 108 11.19 4.18 1.90
C LEU A 108 11.23 5.62 1.38
N ILE A 109 11.78 5.77 0.18
CA ILE A 109 11.82 7.03 -0.56
C ILE A 109 11.41 6.80 -2.01
N ASP A 110 11.01 7.86 -2.69
CA ASP A 110 10.67 7.84 -4.11
C ASP A 110 11.79 7.28 -4.98
N GLY A 111 11.44 6.46 -5.99
CA GLY A 111 12.37 5.80 -6.90
C GLY A 111 13.19 4.64 -6.29
N GLN A 112 13.00 4.34 -5.00
CA GLN A 112 13.71 3.22 -4.37
C GLN A 112 13.23 1.88 -4.92
N ILE A 113 14.17 0.96 -5.18
CA ILE A 113 13.85 -0.39 -5.63
C ILE A 113 13.90 -1.37 -4.44
N ILE A 114 12.82 -2.10 -4.24
CA ILE A 114 12.76 -3.23 -3.31
C ILE A 114 12.99 -4.50 -4.12
N ASP A 115 14.16 -5.12 -3.92
CA ASP A 115 14.59 -6.29 -4.68
C ASP A 115 14.15 -7.59 -3.98
N LEU A 116 13.20 -8.29 -4.59
CA LEU A 116 12.72 -9.61 -4.15
C LEU A 116 13.38 -10.76 -4.93
N GLY A 117 14.38 -10.47 -5.76
CA GLY A 117 15.08 -11.40 -6.62
C GLY A 117 14.61 -11.32 -8.08
N LYS A 118 13.65 -12.16 -8.50
CA LYS A 118 13.09 -12.07 -9.87
C LYS A 118 12.08 -10.94 -10.03
N ILE A 119 11.53 -10.45 -8.92
CA ILE A 119 10.55 -9.36 -8.88
C ILE A 119 11.23 -8.16 -8.24
N LYS A 120 11.05 -7.00 -8.82
CA LYS A 120 11.52 -5.71 -8.28
C LYS A 120 10.34 -4.77 -8.19
N LEU A 121 10.17 -4.13 -7.05
CA LEU A 121 9.12 -3.15 -6.82
C LEU A 121 9.75 -1.76 -6.76
N GLU A 122 9.35 -0.88 -7.65
CA GLU A 122 9.71 0.53 -7.61
C GLU A 122 8.74 1.30 -6.73
N VAL A 123 9.27 2.03 -5.76
CA VAL A 123 8.50 2.92 -4.89
C VAL A 123 8.18 4.21 -5.63
N ILE A 124 6.91 4.52 -5.79
CA ILE A 124 6.43 5.76 -6.39
C ILE A 124 5.73 6.56 -5.28
N HIS A 125 6.31 7.68 -4.86
CA HIS A 125 5.67 8.56 -3.88
C HIS A 125 4.48 9.27 -4.50
N THR A 126 3.30 9.03 -3.95
CA THR A 126 2.00 9.52 -4.45
C THR A 126 1.20 10.20 -3.32
N PRO A 127 1.70 11.34 -2.79
CA PRO A 127 1.02 12.05 -1.72
C PRO A 127 -0.34 12.56 -2.15
N GLY A 128 -1.22 12.74 -1.18
CA GLY A 128 -2.54 13.33 -1.36
C GLY A 128 -3.64 12.65 -0.56
N HIS A 129 -3.66 11.33 -0.47
CA HIS A 129 -4.49 10.62 0.49
C HIS A 129 -3.87 10.70 1.90
N THR A 130 -2.60 10.36 2.03
CA THR A 130 -1.72 10.79 3.12
C THR A 130 -0.51 11.53 2.56
N ARG A 131 0.28 12.16 3.43
CA ARG A 131 1.51 12.84 3.01
C ARG A 131 2.61 11.88 2.55
N GLY A 132 2.58 10.63 3.05
CA GLY A 132 3.54 9.59 2.74
C GLY A 132 2.99 8.45 1.90
N SER A 133 1.80 8.58 1.30
CA SER A 133 1.24 7.56 0.41
C SER A 133 2.21 7.19 -0.71
N ILE A 134 2.31 5.89 -0.99
CA ILE A 134 3.11 5.35 -2.08
C ILE A 134 2.30 4.36 -2.91
N CYS A 135 2.63 4.30 -4.20
CA CYS A 135 2.36 3.14 -5.03
C CYS A 135 3.64 2.29 -5.17
N LEU A 136 3.47 1.02 -5.47
CA LEU A 136 4.57 0.12 -5.82
C LEU A 136 4.34 -0.40 -7.23
N TYR A 137 5.32 -0.20 -8.11
CA TYR A 137 5.23 -0.63 -9.49
C TYR A 137 6.17 -1.80 -9.77
N GLU A 138 5.66 -2.86 -10.36
CA GLU A 138 6.41 -4.03 -10.84
C GLU A 138 6.47 -3.97 -12.37
N PRO A 139 7.64 -3.66 -12.97
CA PRO A 139 7.72 -3.33 -14.40
C PRO A 139 7.59 -4.53 -15.35
N GLU A 140 7.93 -5.75 -14.91
CA GLU A 140 7.89 -6.94 -15.77
C GLU A 140 6.45 -7.41 -16.06
N SER A 141 5.60 -7.45 -15.02
CA SER A 141 4.19 -7.75 -15.15
C SER A 141 3.32 -6.50 -15.30
N LYS A 142 3.92 -5.30 -15.22
CA LYS A 142 3.22 -4.00 -15.24
C LYS A 142 2.12 -3.89 -14.20
N SER A 143 2.38 -4.43 -13.01
CA SER A 143 1.46 -4.43 -11.89
C SER A 143 1.67 -3.20 -11.02
N LEU A 144 0.59 -2.48 -10.70
CA LEU A 144 0.61 -1.30 -9.84
C LEU A 144 -0.17 -1.57 -8.56
N PHE A 145 0.51 -1.63 -7.41
CA PHE A 145 -0.12 -1.64 -6.09
C PHE A 145 -0.32 -0.19 -5.66
N SER A 146 -1.56 0.27 -5.70
CA SER A 146 -1.86 1.69 -5.60
C SER A 146 -2.20 2.18 -4.20
N GLY A 147 -2.38 1.26 -3.23
CA GLY A 147 -2.97 1.65 -1.94
C GLY A 147 -4.24 2.45 -2.17
N ASP A 148 -4.37 3.56 -1.45
CA ASP A 148 -5.51 4.46 -1.55
C ASP A 148 -5.22 5.70 -2.42
N THR A 149 -4.29 5.60 -3.36
CA THR A 149 -4.08 6.66 -4.35
C THR A 149 -5.14 6.63 -5.44
N ILE A 150 -5.37 5.44 -6.04
CA ILE A 150 -6.38 5.21 -7.07
C ILE A 150 -6.98 3.81 -6.92
N PHE A 151 -8.26 3.68 -7.17
CA PHE A 151 -9.01 2.43 -7.18
C PHE A 151 -9.44 2.07 -8.61
N SER A 152 -10.19 1.02 -8.81
CA SER A 152 -10.76 0.67 -10.13
C SER A 152 -11.89 1.61 -10.56
N ASP A 153 -12.51 2.32 -9.63
CA ASP A 153 -13.70 3.15 -9.84
C ASP A 153 -13.64 4.52 -9.15
N GLY A 154 -12.49 4.91 -8.62
CA GLY A 154 -12.34 6.17 -7.90
C GLY A 154 -10.93 6.48 -7.42
N ILE A 155 -10.84 7.49 -6.58
CA ILE A 155 -9.59 7.95 -5.96
C ILE A 155 -9.70 7.96 -4.45
N GLY A 156 -8.57 7.92 -3.76
CA GLY A 156 -8.51 8.12 -2.32
C GLY A 156 -9.06 9.47 -1.89
N ARG A 157 -9.75 9.50 -0.77
CA ARG A 157 -10.25 10.76 -0.20
C ARG A 157 -9.09 11.59 0.37
N THR A 158 -9.27 12.90 0.33
CA THR A 158 -8.24 13.88 0.67
C THR A 158 -8.65 14.83 1.80
N ASP A 159 -9.86 14.63 2.33
CA ASP A 159 -10.45 15.42 3.42
C ASP A 159 -10.11 14.89 4.83
N LEU A 160 -9.25 13.87 4.91
CA LEU A 160 -8.73 13.31 6.15
C LEU A 160 -7.46 14.05 6.61
N PRO A 161 -7.06 13.94 7.89
CA PRO A 161 -5.80 14.48 8.38
C PRO A 161 -4.61 14.01 7.53
N GLY A 162 -3.80 14.95 7.06
CA GLY A 162 -2.68 14.68 6.14
C GLY A 162 -3.06 14.66 4.66
N GLY A 163 -4.36 14.71 4.32
CA GLY A 163 -4.85 14.72 2.94
C GLY A 163 -4.67 16.06 2.21
N ASN A 164 -4.55 16.02 0.87
CA ASN A 164 -4.39 17.21 0.02
C ASN A 164 -4.81 16.93 -1.44
N ASP A 165 -5.85 17.63 -1.92
CA ASP A 165 -6.38 17.45 -3.28
C ASP A 165 -5.36 17.80 -4.38
N ALA A 166 -4.60 18.89 -4.19
CA ALA A 166 -3.65 19.32 -5.19
C ALA A 166 -2.47 18.36 -5.33
N ASP A 167 -2.07 17.71 -4.25
CA ASP A 167 -1.01 16.70 -4.28
C ASP A 167 -1.54 15.39 -4.86
N LEU A 168 -2.77 14.97 -4.54
CA LEU A 168 -3.38 13.79 -5.15
C LEU A 168 -3.52 13.96 -6.67
N LYS A 169 -3.94 15.13 -7.14
CA LYS A 169 -3.98 15.43 -8.58
C LYS A 169 -2.62 15.21 -9.25
N LYS A 170 -1.53 15.77 -8.69
CA LYS A 170 -0.17 15.58 -9.22
C LYS A 170 0.26 14.11 -9.20
N SER A 171 -0.12 13.39 -8.15
CA SER A 171 0.14 11.95 -8.02
C SER A 171 -0.56 11.17 -9.12
N LEU A 172 -1.82 11.48 -9.42
CA LEU A 172 -2.57 10.87 -10.52
C LEU A 172 -2.02 11.25 -11.90
N GLU A 173 -1.57 12.48 -12.10
CA GLU A 173 -0.84 12.89 -13.31
C GLU A 173 0.44 12.06 -13.52
N ARG A 174 1.16 11.79 -12.43
CA ARG A 174 2.35 10.93 -12.45
C ARG A 174 2.00 9.49 -12.84
N LEU A 175 0.94 8.91 -12.27
CA LEU A 175 0.47 7.57 -12.62
C LEU A 175 -0.04 7.49 -14.07
N LEU A 176 -0.72 8.53 -14.56
CA LEU A 176 -1.13 8.63 -15.96
C LEU A 176 0.08 8.64 -16.91
N ASN A 177 1.12 9.37 -16.56
CA ASN A 177 2.37 9.38 -17.32
C ASN A 177 3.08 8.01 -17.29
N LEU A 178 3.09 7.32 -16.13
CA LEU A 178 3.60 5.95 -16.02
C LEU A 178 2.82 4.99 -16.93
N TYR A 179 1.49 5.03 -16.88
CA TYR A 179 0.62 4.22 -17.72
C TYR A 179 0.93 4.44 -19.22
N ARG A 180 1.03 5.69 -19.66
CA ARG A 180 1.26 6.04 -21.05
C ARG A 180 2.68 5.70 -21.55
N SER A 181 3.69 5.76 -20.68
CA SER A 181 5.10 5.54 -21.07
C SER A 181 5.57 4.11 -20.90
N SER A 182 5.21 3.45 -19.80
CA SER A 182 5.71 2.13 -19.42
C SER A 182 4.61 1.06 -19.45
N GLY A 183 3.35 1.48 -19.41
CA GLY A 183 2.18 0.62 -19.32
C GLY A 183 1.89 0.20 -17.88
N VAL A 184 0.61 0.02 -17.59
CA VAL A 184 0.10 -0.66 -16.40
C VAL A 184 -0.97 -1.62 -16.92
N GLU A 185 -0.87 -2.88 -16.54
CA GLU A 185 -1.85 -3.91 -16.93
C GLU A 185 -2.94 -4.06 -15.86
N GLU A 186 -2.51 -4.18 -14.59
CA GLU A 186 -3.41 -4.38 -13.46
C GLU A 186 -3.13 -3.39 -12.33
N ILE A 187 -4.19 -2.89 -11.70
CA ILE A 187 -4.16 -2.07 -10.49
C ILE A 187 -4.62 -2.91 -9.32
N TYR A 188 -3.79 -2.99 -8.29
CA TYR A 188 -4.04 -3.66 -7.02
C TYR A 188 -4.29 -2.62 -5.92
N PRO A 189 -5.55 -2.18 -5.72
CA PRO A 189 -5.87 -1.07 -4.83
C PRO A 189 -6.00 -1.50 -3.36
N GLY A 190 -5.94 -0.52 -2.45
CA GLY A 190 -6.17 -0.75 -1.02
C GLY A 190 -7.61 -1.20 -0.72
N HIS A 191 -8.58 -0.77 -1.51
CA HIS A 191 -9.98 -1.15 -1.36
C HIS A 191 -10.65 -1.45 -2.70
N GLY A 192 -11.73 -2.23 -2.66
CA GLY A 192 -12.50 -2.57 -3.85
C GLY A 192 -11.84 -3.64 -4.73
N PRO A 193 -12.33 -3.84 -5.95
CA PRO A 193 -11.82 -4.86 -6.85
C PRO A 193 -10.50 -4.45 -7.51
N ILE A 194 -9.75 -5.46 -7.99
CA ILE A 194 -8.59 -5.25 -8.87
C ILE A 194 -9.07 -4.55 -10.14
N GLY A 195 -8.38 -3.50 -10.55
CA GLY A 195 -8.66 -2.71 -11.73
C GLY A 195 -7.73 -3.02 -12.90
N ASN A 196 -8.00 -2.37 -14.03
CA ASN A 196 -7.16 -2.43 -15.22
C ASN A 196 -6.36 -1.14 -15.37
N GLY A 197 -5.25 -1.18 -16.07
CA GLY A 197 -4.42 0.00 -16.25
C GLY A 197 -5.11 1.16 -16.96
N ASP A 198 -6.05 0.89 -17.87
CA ASP A 198 -6.83 1.92 -18.57
C ASP A 198 -7.81 2.68 -17.65
N ASP A 199 -8.10 2.16 -16.45
CA ASP A 199 -8.90 2.85 -15.45
C ASP A 199 -8.18 4.10 -14.93
N ILE A 200 -6.82 4.13 -14.96
CA ILE A 200 -6.04 5.32 -14.59
C ILE A 200 -6.45 6.53 -15.43
N GLU A 201 -6.52 6.36 -16.75
CA GLU A 201 -6.86 7.45 -17.66
C GLU A 201 -8.33 7.86 -17.54
N LYS A 202 -9.24 6.88 -17.43
CA LYS A 202 -10.68 7.13 -17.23
C LYS A 202 -10.95 7.90 -15.95
N ILE A 203 -10.34 7.46 -14.84
CA ILE A 203 -10.52 8.09 -13.52
C ILE A 203 -9.89 9.48 -13.49
N TYR A 204 -8.68 9.63 -14.04
CA TYR A 204 -8.07 10.96 -14.11
C TYR A 204 -8.99 11.96 -14.79
N HIS A 205 -9.56 11.63 -15.95
CA HIS A 205 -10.47 12.52 -16.69
C HIS A 205 -11.87 12.67 -16.06
N ALA A 206 -12.28 11.77 -15.15
CA ALA A 206 -13.54 11.89 -14.43
C ALA A 206 -13.44 12.88 -13.25
N TYR A 207 -12.24 13.06 -12.68
CA TYR A 207 -12.02 13.88 -11.49
C TYR A 207 -11.36 15.22 -11.80
N PHE A 208 -10.64 15.34 -12.93
CA PHE A 208 -9.85 16.52 -13.31
C PHE A 208 -9.96 16.87 -14.79
#